data_fca717c8c17d09a906769b478b2c8ebb
#
_entry.id   fca717c8c17d09a906769b478b2c8ebb
#
_cell.length_a   1.000
_cell.length_b   1.000
_cell.length_c   1.000
_cell.angle_alpha   90.00
_cell.angle_beta   90.00
_cell.angle_gamma   90.00
#
_symmetry.space_group_name_H-M   'P 1'
#
loop_
_entity.id
_entity.type
_entity.pdbx_description
1 polymer ?
#
loop_
_entity_poly.entity_id
_entity_poly.type
_entity_poly.pdbx_seq_one_letter_code
_entity_poly.pdbx_strand_id
1 'polypeptide(L)'
;MLKYKIIRFAAVGVAVLLYMTGCKKVQEGYISDNIFYLENPFYVQQGVTTTSSTIIGDGSTSPLHVKLLAVRDALGKNADSVLLKKDTILVYTGAVTYQDSTVAMLNAKLKDSAVAPFSVNSIGGRLQFTQATQYVDTGTYTIDVQVSNVKGQVTLQNACNIVITPQTTIDSIFYQAWTTSDAAGNFYSQSAGDMGLTITWDPNGAARIIYKWVDKNGTPFNPAAGEVIARTGRPTFRDWCPYYPEVKTDSTIEYQYPAGIPQMPAYSSTVISDGSGWSGGICYYQVSRTHTDIGQNANTVSTILYYLTKGTYTVTYRLNTIGRVP
;
A
#
# COMPACT_ATOMS: atom_id res chain seq x y z
N MET A 1 -28.87 79.11 9.99
CA MET A 1 -28.80 77.75 10.55
C MET A 1 -28.75 76.62 9.50
N LEU A 2 -29.41 76.76 8.39
CA LEU A 2 -29.44 75.70 7.33
C LEU A 2 -28.10 75.43 6.69
N LYS A 3 -27.27 76.42 6.37
CA LYS A 3 -25.96 76.29 5.71
C LYS A 3 -24.96 75.49 6.54
N TYR A 4 -24.97 75.63 7.88
CA TYR A 4 -24.08 74.88 8.79
C TYR A 4 -24.44 73.37 8.87
N LYS A 5 -25.71 73.03 8.73
CA LYS A 5 -26.14 71.60 8.73
C LYS A 5 -25.68 70.93 7.42
N ILE A 6 -25.80 71.59 6.29
CA ILE A 6 -25.36 71.03 5.00
C ILE A 6 -23.84 70.78 4.96
N ILE A 7 -23.06 71.70 5.49
CA ILE A 7 -21.59 71.53 5.56
C ILE A 7 -21.17 70.38 6.47
N ARG A 8 -21.91 70.18 7.60
CA ARG A 8 -21.63 69.03 8.49
C ARG A 8 -22.00 67.69 7.84
N PHE A 9 -23.13 67.60 7.09
CA PHE A 9 -23.50 66.43 6.37
C PHE A 9 -22.50 66.11 5.21
N ALA A 10 -22.06 67.12 4.52
CA ALA A 10 -21.06 66.91 3.48
C ALA A 10 -19.70 66.47 4.01
N ALA A 11 -19.26 67.01 5.17
CA ALA A 11 -18.01 66.59 5.82
C ALA A 11 -18.09 65.14 6.36
N VAL A 12 -19.23 64.69 6.91
CA VAL A 12 -19.46 63.32 7.32
C VAL A 12 -19.52 62.39 6.10
N GLY A 13 -20.14 62.78 5.02
CA GLY A 13 -20.19 62.01 3.79
C GLY A 13 -18.78 61.78 3.16
N VAL A 14 -17.95 62.82 3.15
CA VAL A 14 -16.55 62.71 2.69
C VAL A 14 -15.70 61.83 3.64
N ALA A 15 -15.91 61.96 4.94
CA ALA A 15 -15.19 61.11 5.91
C ALA A 15 -15.60 59.61 5.75
N VAL A 16 -16.87 59.29 5.53
CA VAL A 16 -17.36 57.94 5.26
C VAL A 16 -16.79 57.39 3.94
N LEU A 17 -16.77 58.22 2.89
CA LEU A 17 -16.16 57.83 1.62
C LEU A 17 -14.64 57.56 1.74
N LEU A 18 -13.90 58.34 2.54
CA LEU A 18 -12.49 58.08 2.83
C LEU A 18 -12.24 56.82 3.64
N TYR A 19 -13.21 56.47 4.50
CA TYR A 19 -13.15 55.19 5.27
C TYR A 19 -13.46 53.97 4.38
N MET A 20 -14.28 54.15 3.31
CA MET A 20 -14.60 53.07 2.38
C MET A 20 -13.52 52.79 1.34
N THR A 21 -12.53 53.67 1.17
CA THR A 21 -11.31 53.39 0.42
C THR A 21 -10.29 52.59 1.24
N GLY A 22 -10.79 51.85 2.23
CA GLY A 22 -9.99 50.99 3.08
C GLY A 22 -9.07 50.13 2.23
N CYS A 23 -7.80 50.24 2.51
CA CYS A 23 -6.69 49.51 1.91
C CYS A 23 -7.13 48.10 1.49
N LYS A 24 -7.17 47.86 0.19
CA LYS A 24 -7.03 46.49 -0.29
C LYS A 24 -5.72 46.01 0.33
N LYS A 25 -5.82 45.13 1.32
CA LYS A 25 -4.69 44.47 1.91
C LYS A 25 -3.94 43.87 0.74
N VAL A 26 -2.82 44.48 0.33
CA VAL A 26 -1.94 43.91 -0.67
C VAL A 26 -1.57 42.55 -0.13
N GLN A 27 -2.03 41.50 -0.77
CA GLN A 27 -1.63 40.15 -0.41
C GLN A 27 -0.16 40.05 -0.81
N GLU A 28 0.72 40.46 0.10
CA GLU A 28 2.14 40.22 -0.04
C GLU A 28 2.34 38.73 0.15
N GLY A 29 2.35 37.98 -0.97
CA GLY A 29 2.74 36.58 -0.96
C GLY A 29 4.23 36.48 -0.62
N TYR A 30 4.62 35.37 -0.06
CA TYR A 30 6.01 34.98 0.19
C TYR A 30 6.32 33.67 -0.55
N ILE A 31 7.51 33.55 -1.13
CA ILE A 31 8.07 32.31 -1.64
C ILE A 31 9.46 32.12 -1.04
N SER A 32 9.70 30.99 -0.40
CA SER A 32 10.98 30.67 0.23
C SER A 32 11.98 30.17 -0.80
N ASP A 33 13.25 30.47 -0.59
CA ASP A 33 14.34 29.84 -1.33
C ASP A 33 14.69 28.44 -0.79
N ASN A 34 14.12 28.06 0.37
CA ASN A 34 14.39 26.80 1.05
C ASN A 34 13.20 25.82 0.91
N ILE A 35 12.71 25.63 -0.30
CA ILE A 35 11.65 24.67 -0.62
C ILE A 35 12.28 23.32 -0.96
N PHE A 36 11.75 22.20 -0.42
CA PHE A 36 12.34 20.89 -0.61
C PHE A 36 11.34 19.75 -0.50
N TYR A 37 11.70 18.55 -0.99
CA TYR A 37 11.01 17.31 -0.71
C TYR A 37 11.56 16.67 0.56
N LEU A 38 10.67 16.33 1.51
CA LEU A 38 11.06 15.72 2.79
C LEU A 38 11.70 14.34 2.57
N GLU A 39 11.12 13.56 1.67
CA GLU A 39 11.60 12.23 1.31
C GLU A 39 12.56 12.35 0.13
N ASN A 40 13.86 12.43 0.39
CA ASN A 40 14.91 12.52 -0.62
C ASN A 40 16.16 11.75 -0.14
N PRO A 41 16.50 10.60 -0.74
CA PRO A 41 15.88 10.01 -1.94
C PRO A 41 14.50 9.41 -1.69
N PHE A 42 13.64 9.45 -2.71
CA PHE A 42 12.33 8.82 -2.72
C PHE A 42 12.41 7.44 -3.39
N TYR A 43 12.08 6.38 -2.64
CA TYR A 43 12.16 5.00 -3.11
C TYR A 43 10.84 4.53 -3.71
N VAL A 44 10.93 3.92 -4.88
CA VAL A 44 9.78 3.40 -5.65
C VAL A 44 10.07 1.98 -6.11
N GLN A 45 9.20 1.05 -5.81
CA GLN A 45 9.29 -0.31 -6.36
C GLN A 45 8.65 -0.37 -7.75
N GLN A 46 9.29 -1.08 -8.68
CA GLN A 46 8.74 -1.32 -10.01
C GLN A 46 7.33 -1.94 -9.93
N GLY A 47 6.40 -1.43 -10.75
CA GLY A 47 5.04 -1.95 -10.85
C GLY A 47 4.11 -1.60 -9.67
N VAL A 48 4.59 -0.85 -8.68
CA VAL A 48 3.80 -0.44 -7.50
C VAL A 48 3.38 1.02 -7.61
N THR A 49 2.10 1.28 -7.40
CA THR A 49 1.60 2.66 -7.29
C THR A 49 2.08 3.28 -5.98
N THR A 50 2.82 4.38 -6.07
CA THR A 50 3.40 5.07 -4.92
C THR A 50 3.21 6.57 -5.05
N THR A 51 3.00 7.25 -3.93
CA THR A 51 2.83 8.72 -3.91
C THR A 51 3.59 9.30 -2.73
N SER A 52 4.37 10.37 -2.98
CA SER A 52 5.10 11.08 -1.92
C SER A 52 4.18 11.99 -1.09
N SER A 53 4.73 12.55 -0.01
CA SER A 53 4.17 13.75 0.62
C SER A 53 4.20 14.95 -0.34
N THR A 54 3.53 16.04 0.02
CA THR A 54 3.66 17.33 -0.70
C THR A 54 5.03 17.93 -0.47
N ILE A 55 5.46 18.80 -1.40
CA ILE A 55 6.68 19.59 -1.23
C ILE A 55 6.55 20.48 0.03
N ILE A 56 7.63 20.62 0.77
CA ILE A 56 7.68 21.49 1.94
C ILE A 56 7.95 22.91 1.47
N GLY A 57 7.01 23.80 1.74
CA GLY A 57 7.05 25.17 1.26
C GLY A 57 7.84 26.17 2.14
N ASP A 58 8.29 25.74 3.32
CA ASP A 58 9.08 26.56 4.28
C ASP A 58 8.47 27.96 4.49
N GLY A 59 7.20 28.01 4.87
CA GLY A 59 6.48 29.27 5.11
C GLY A 59 5.98 29.99 3.85
N SER A 60 6.23 29.44 2.66
CA SER A 60 5.71 30.00 1.39
C SER A 60 4.20 30.09 1.39
N THR A 61 3.67 31.14 0.80
CA THR A 61 2.23 31.35 0.64
C THR A 61 1.60 30.28 -0.26
N SER A 62 0.62 29.56 0.28
CA SER A 62 -0.14 28.56 -0.47
C SER A 62 -1.24 29.20 -1.35
N PRO A 63 -1.67 28.52 -2.44
CA PRO A 63 -1.18 27.23 -2.93
C PRO A 63 0.17 27.35 -3.63
N LEU A 64 1.00 26.29 -3.51
CA LEU A 64 2.20 26.13 -4.31
C LEU A 64 1.85 25.36 -5.59
N HIS A 65 2.19 25.94 -6.73
CA HIS A 65 2.10 25.30 -8.03
C HIS A 65 3.45 24.75 -8.42
N VAL A 66 3.50 23.47 -8.78
CA VAL A 66 4.75 22.77 -9.11
C VAL A 66 4.68 22.26 -10.53
N LYS A 67 5.71 22.57 -11.32
CA LYS A 67 5.89 22.14 -12.69
C LYS A 67 7.19 21.33 -12.79
N LEU A 68 7.09 20.11 -13.30
CA LEU A 68 8.27 19.32 -13.66
C LEU A 68 8.97 19.99 -14.84
N LEU A 69 10.27 20.18 -14.75
CA LEU A 69 11.10 20.78 -15.79
C LEU A 69 11.91 19.73 -16.56
N ALA A 70 12.51 18.78 -15.85
CA ALA A 70 13.36 17.75 -16.44
C ALA A 70 13.42 16.52 -15.53
N VAL A 71 13.67 15.36 -16.16
CA VAL A 71 14.10 14.14 -15.49
C VAL A 71 15.45 13.74 -16.07
N ARG A 72 16.39 13.35 -15.21
CA ARG A 72 17.72 12.88 -15.61
C ARG A 72 18.01 11.52 -14.97
N ASP A 73 18.78 10.70 -15.67
CA ASP A 73 19.33 9.46 -15.13
C ASP A 73 20.56 9.72 -14.22
N ALA A 74 21.12 8.67 -13.66
CA ALA A 74 22.29 8.75 -12.79
C ALA A 74 23.55 9.32 -13.47
N LEU A 75 23.59 9.35 -14.79
CA LEU A 75 24.66 9.94 -15.60
C LEU A 75 24.37 11.39 -16.01
N GLY A 76 23.24 11.96 -15.56
CA GLY A 76 22.80 13.31 -15.90
C GLY A 76 22.17 13.44 -17.28
N LYS A 77 21.93 12.34 -18.01
CA LYS A 77 21.28 12.36 -19.31
C LYS A 77 19.76 12.52 -19.16
N ASN A 78 19.13 13.16 -20.15
CA ASN A 78 17.67 13.29 -20.18
C ASN A 78 16.99 11.91 -20.17
N ALA A 79 16.08 11.71 -19.22
CA ALA A 79 15.30 10.50 -19.01
C ALA A 79 13.78 10.75 -19.11
N ASP A 80 13.35 11.88 -19.70
CA ASP A 80 11.93 12.21 -19.88
C ASP A 80 11.20 11.11 -20.66
N SER A 81 11.85 10.57 -21.72
CA SER A 81 11.29 9.48 -22.52
C SER A 81 11.13 8.16 -21.77
N VAL A 82 11.79 7.99 -20.63
CA VAL A 82 11.70 6.79 -19.78
C VAL A 82 10.57 6.94 -18.77
N LEU A 83 10.52 8.06 -18.06
CA LEU A 83 9.58 8.26 -16.95
C LEU A 83 8.26 8.94 -17.35
N LEU A 84 8.25 9.75 -18.44
CA LEU A 84 7.06 10.51 -18.83
C LEU A 84 6.34 9.93 -20.05
N LYS A 85 6.93 8.99 -20.77
CA LYS A 85 6.27 8.29 -21.86
C LYS A 85 5.11 7.47 -21.32
N LYS A 86 3.95 7.59 -21.97
CA LYS A 86 2.80 6.78 -21.63
C LYS A 86 2.93 5.38 -22.23
N ASP A 87 2.77 4.37 -21.38
CA ASP A 87 2.68 2.99 -21.76
C ASP A 87 1.28 2.46 -21.48
N THR A 88 0.80 1.53 -22.30
CA THR A 88 -0.50 0.91 -22.10
C THR A 88 -0.36 -0.18 -21.05
N ILE A 89 -1.09 -0.04 -19.96
CA ILE A 89 -1.20 -1.01 -18.89
C ILE A 89 -2.66 -1.30 -18.58
N LEU A 90 -2.92 -2.48 -18.03
CA LEU A 90 -4.22 -2.79 -17.43
C LEU A 90 -4.35 -2.06 -16.09
N VAL A 91 -5.49 -1.43 -15.87
CA VAL A 91 -5.84 -0.79 -14.60
C VAL A 91 -7.23 -1.21 -14.16
N TYR A 92 -7.47 -1.24 -12.86
CA TYR A 92 -8.82 -1.39 -12.34
C TYR A 92 -9.61 -0.09 -12.48
N THR A 93 -10.83 -0.19 -13.03
CA THR A 93 -11.73 0.96 -13.22
C THR A 93 -12.54 1.32 -11.98
N GLY A 94 -12.39 0.55 -10.91
CA GLY A 94 -13.05 0.76 -9.62
C GLY A 94 -12.48 -0.12 -8.53
N ALA A 95 -12.95 0.06 -7.31
CA ALA A 95 -12.52 -0.75 -6.18
C ALA A 95 -12.92 -2.22 -6.38
N VAL A 96 -12.03 -3.14 -6.04
CA VAL A 96 -12.35 -4.56 -5.88
C VAL A 96 -12.97 -4.75 -4.51
N THR A 97 -14.17 -5.34 -4.50
CA THR A 97 -14.94 -5.58 -3.27
C THR A 97 -15.13 -7.08 -3.07
N TYR A 98 -15.62 -7.47 -1.90
CA TYR A 98 -15.94 -8.88 -1.61
C TYR A 98 -17.00 -9.49 -2.54
N GLN A 99 -17.75 -8.67 -3.24
CA GLN A 99 -18.70 -9.13 -4.26
C GLN A 99 -18.01 -9.62 -5.54
N ASP A 100 -16.78 -9.18 -5.78
CA ASP A 100 -15.95 -9.57 -6.92
C ASP A 100 -15.25 -10.91 -6.65
N SER A 101 -16.00 -11.96 -6.37
CA SER A 101 -15.49 -13.25 -5.87
C SER A 101 -14.98 -14.20 -6.96
N THR A 102 -14.97 -13.78 -8.22
CA THR A 102 -14.50 -14.62 -9.34
C THR A 102 -13.49 -13.89 -10.21
N VAL A 103 -12.60 -14.65 -10.87
CA VAL A 103 -11.65 -14.10 -11.85
C VAL A 103 -12.38 -13.35 -12.99
N ALA A 104 -13.54 -13.82 -13.42
CA ALA A 104 -14.34 -13.14 -14.43
C ALA A 104 -14.79 -11.75 -13.99
N MET A 105 -15.22 -11.60 -12.71
CA MET A 105 -15.60 -10.30 -12.14
C MET A 105 -14.41 -9.36 -12.03
N LEU A 106 -13.23 -9.87 -11.67
CA LEU A 106 -12.00 -9.06 -11.65
C LEU A 106 -11.66 -8.56 -13.05
N ASN A 107 -11.67 -9.47 -14.03
CA ASN A 107 -11.33 -9.14 -15.42
C ASN A 107 -12.33 -8.14 -16.02
N ALA A 108 -13.60 -8.18 -15.64
CA ALA A 108 -14.60 -7.20 -16.08
C ALA A 108 -14.32 -5.77 -15.60
N LYS A 109 -13.52 -5.61 -14.54
CA LYS A 109 -13.09 -4.30 -14.03
C LYS A 109 -11.75 -3.84 -14.61
N LEU A 110 -11.07 -4.67 -15.39
CA LEU A 110 -9.81 -4.31 -16.03
C LEU A 110 -10.04 -3.54 -17.33
N LYS A 111 -9.26 -2.51 -17.54
CA LYS A 111 -9.28 -1.69 -18.75
C LYS A 111 -7.85 -1.28 -19.12
N ASP A 112 -7.57 -1.27 -20.41
CA ASP A 112 -6.37 -0.66 -20.95
C ASP A 112 -6.38 0.84 -20.69
N SER A 113 -5.27 1.35 -20.18
CA SER A 113 -5.07 2.77 -19.92
C SER A 113 -3.63 3.17 -20.30
N ALA A 114 -3.51 4.26 -21.04
CA ALA A 114 -2.20 4.84 -21.37
C ALA A 114 -1.79 5.79 -20.23
N VAL A 115 -0.86 5.36 -19.41
CA VAL A 115 -0.37 6.13 -18.25
C VAL A 115 1.14 6.25 -18.27
N ALA A 116 1.65 7.41 -17.81
CA ALA A 116 3.08 7.56 -17.60
C ALA A 116 3.51 6.87 -16.31
N PRO A 117 4.74 6.33 -16.25
CA PRO A 117 5.33 5.81 -15.02
C PRO A 117 5.36 6.83 -13.88
N PHE A 118 5.60 8.10 -14.22
CA PHE A 118 5.81 9.17 -13.25
C PHE A 118 5.05 10.46 -13.66
N SER A 119 4.60 11.18 -12.65
CA SER A 119 4.07 12.54 -12.80
C SER A 119 4.27 13.33 -11.50
N VAL A 120 4.24 14.66 -11.62
CA VAL A 120 4.23 15.58 -10.49
C VAL A 120 2.86 16.25 -10.43
N ASN A 121 2.19 16.19 -9.28
CA ASN A 121 0.94 16.89 -9.08
C ASN A 121 1.19 18.40 -9.13
N SER A 122 0.45 19.11 -9.98
CA SER A 122 0.62 20.55 -10.19
C SER A 122 0.32 21.40 -8.97
N ILE A 123 -0.44 20.89 -7.99
CA ILE A 123 -0.74 21.56 -6.72
C ILE A 123 -0.08 20.78 -5.59
N GLY A 124 0.84 21.42 -4.89
CA GLY A 124 1.56 20.85 -3.78
C GLY A 124 2.66 19.84 -4.15
N GLY A 125 2.91 19.60 -5.45
CA GLY A 125 4.11 18.91 -5.96
C GLY A 125 4.29 17.45 -5.59
N ARG A 126 3.23 16.72 -5.20
CA ARG A 126 3.36 15.28 -4.90
C ARG A 126 3.93 14.53 -6.10
N LEU A 127 4.93 13.72 -5.85
CA LEU A 127 5.46 12.76 -6.81
C LEU A 127 4.51 11.58 -6.88
N GLN A 128 4.06 11.21 -8.07
CA GLN A 128 3.08 10.14 -8.28
C GLN A 128 3.66 9.12 -9.25
N PHE A 129 3.71 7.87 -8.81
CA PHE A 129 4.18 6.74 -9.60
C PHE A 129 3.04 5.77 -9.84
N THR A 130 2.98 5.27 -11.06
CA THR A 130 1.98 4.31 -11.51
C THR A 130 2.60 2.92 -11.69
N GLN A 131 1.77 1.93 -11.92
CA GLN A 131 2.23 0.58 -12.23
C GLN A 131 3.03 0.48 -13.55
N ALA A 132 2.99 1.53 -14.40
CA ALA A 132 3.84 1.61 -15.58
C ALA A 132 5.35 1.66 -15.25
N THR A 133 5.72 1.94 -13.99
CA THR A 133 7.11 1.81 -13.51
C THR A 133 7.70 0.41 -13.69
N GLN A 134 6.87 -0.63 -13.94
CA GLN A 134 7.34 -1.96 -14.32
C GLN A 134 8.18 -1.99 -15.59
N TYR A 135 8.02 -1.00 -16.47
CA TYR A 135 8.77 -0.86 -17.72
C TYR A 135 9.98 0.07 -17.62
N VAL A 136 10.21 0.62 -16.43
CA VAL A 136 11.33 1.52 -16.16
C VAL A 136 12.49 0.73 -15.56
N ASP A 137 13.69 0.93 -16.06
CA ASP A 137 14.88 0.29 -15.51
C ASP A 137 15.10 0.73 -14.05
N THR A 138 15.59 -0.20 -13.25
CA THR A 138 16.01 0.11 -11.87
C THR A 138 17.20 1.04 -11.87
N GLY A 139 17.22 1.98 -10.94
CA GLY A 139 18.29 2.97 -10.87
C GLY A 139 17.85 4.26 -10.21
N THR A 140 18.74 5.23 -10.24
CA THR A 140 18.49 6.56 -9.67
C THR A 140 18.18 7.55 -10.78
N TYR A 141 17.12 8.31 -10.58
CA TYR A 141 16.68 9.40 -11.42
C TYR A 141 16.63 10.68 -10.58
N THR A 142 16.87 11.81 -11.20
CA THR A 142 16.83 13.12 -10.52
C THR A 142 15.88 14.05 -11.26
N ILE A 143 15.09 14.84 -10.54
CA ILE A 143 14.14 15.77 -11.13
C ILE A 143 14.49 17.22 -10.83
N ASP A 144 14.19 18.09 -11.80
CA ASP A 144 14.13 19.52 -11.61
C ASP A 144 12.68 19.98 -11.65
N VAL A 145 12.30 20.84 -10.73
CA VAL A 145 10.96 21.42 -10.69
C VAL A 145 11.00 22.94 -10.56
N GLN A 146 9.97 23.58 -11.09
CA GLN A 146 9.68 24.98 -10.82
C GLN A 146 8.52 25.04 -9.84
N VAL A 147 8.70 25.78 -8.75
CA VAL A 147 7.66 26.06 -7.77
C VAL A 147 7.24 27.50 -7.89
N SER A 148 5.95 27.78 -7.93
CA SER A 148 5.40 29.11 -8.05
C SER A 148 4.20 29.34 -7.16
N ASN A 149 3.96 30.59 -6.80
CA ASN A 149 2.77 31.07 -6.12
C ASN A 149 2.43 32.50 -6.56
N VAL A 150 1.56 33.19 -5.84
CA VAL A 150 1.16 34.59 -6.11
C VAL A 150 2.30 35.59 -6.04
N LYS A 151 3.41 35.27 -5.38
CA LYS A 151 4.58 36.15 -5.22
C LYS A 151 5.57 36.03 -6.38
N GLY A 152 5.76 34.81 -6.90
CA GLY A 152 6.78 34.54 -7.91
C GLY A 152 7.05 33.07 -8.12
N GLN A 153 8.26 32.77 -8.57
CA GLN A 153 8.67 31.40 -8.87
C GLN A 153 10.13 31.16 -8.47
N VAL A 154 10.43 29.93 -8.08
CA VAL A 154 11.77 29.42 -7.78
C VAL A 154 11.98 28.13 -8.57
N THR A 155 13.18 27.96 -9.13
CA THR A 155 13.58 26.72 -9.79
C THR A 155 14.47 25.92 -8.86
N LEU A 156 14.03 24.69 -8.56
CA LEU A 156 14.78 23.73 -7.76
C LEU A 156 15.45 22.74 -8.69
N GLN A 157 16.76 22.87 -8.84
CA GLN A 157 17.61 21.90 -9.54
C GLN A 157 17.89 20.73 -8.59
N ASN A 158 17.85 19.51 -9.12
CA ASN A 158 18.03 18.29 -8.31
C ASN A 158 17.07 18.25 -7.10
N ALA A 159 15.83 18.63 -7.32
CA ALA A 159 14.84 18.79 -6.25
C ALA A 159 14.59 17.50 -5.46
N CYS A 160 14.64 16.34 -6.15
CA CYS A 160 14.50 15.03 -5.52
C CYS A 160 15.22 13.96 -6.35
N ASN A 161 15.88 13.05 -5.64
CA ASN A 161 16.38 11.81 -6.20
C ASN A 161 15.30 10.73 -6.06
N ILE A 162 14.98 10.05 -7.15
CA ILE A 162 14.02 8.96 -7.24
C ILE A 162 14.82 7.68 -7.44
N VAL A 163 14.68 6.71 -6.54
CA VAL A 163 15.36 5.42 -6.64
C VAL A 163 14.35 4.35 -6.99
N ILE A 164 14.37 3.88 -8.23
CA ILE A 164 13.53 2.78 -8.69
C ILE A 164 14.24 1.47 -8.33
N THR A 165 13.57 0.67 -7.49
CA THR A 165 14.07 -0.62 -7.02
C THR A 165 13.31 -1.77 -7.68
N PRO A 166 13.91 -2.98 -7.76
CA PRO A 166 13.17 -4.17 -8.15
C PRO A 166 11.96 -4.36 -7.23
N GLN A 167 10.90 -4.94 -7.77
CA GLN A 167 9.75 -5.28 -6.97
C GLN A 167 10.13 -6.33 -5.92
N THR A 168 9.93 -6.01 -4.65
CA THR A 168 9.99 -6.98 -3.56
C THR A 168 8.59 -7.58 -3.38
N THR A 169 8.54 -8.85 -3.06
CA THR A 169 7.31 -9.64 -3.12
C THR A 169 6.68 -9.91 -1.78
N ILE A 170 7.46 -9.76 -0.71
CA ILE A 170 7.00 -9.93 0.66
C ILE A 170 7.43 -8.69 1.42
N ASP A 171 6.46 -7.95 1.89
CA ASP A 171 6.77 -6.73 2.61
C ASP A 171 7.10 -7.04 4.07
N SER A 172 6.20 -7.70 4.77
CA SER A 172 6.45 -8.01 6.17
C SER A 172 5.45 -9.02 6.74
N ILE A 173 5.87 -9.73 7.77
CA ILE A 173 4.99 -10.39 8.72
C ILE A 173 4.56 -9.31 9.71
N PHE A 174 3.35 -8.77 9.51
CA PHE A 174 2.85 -7.68 10.33
C PHE A 174 2.46 -8.16 11.74
N TYR A 175 1.94 -9.38 11.83
CA TYR A 175 1.52 -9.97 13.09
C TYR A 175 1.62 -11.49 13.03
N GLN A 176 2.12 -12.09 14.09
CA GLN A 176 2.07 -13.53 14.32
C GLN A 176 1.77 -13.80 15.78
N ALA A 177 0.92 -14.77 16.01
CA ALA A 177 0.65 -15.27 17.34
C ALA A 177 0.26 -16.74 17.28
N TRP A 178 0.46 -17.45 18.38
CA TRP A 178 -0.08 -18.77 18.53
C TRP A 178 -0.52 -19.06 19.96
N THR A 179 -1.49 -19.93 20.07
CA THR A 179 -2.04 -20.40 21.34
C THR A 179 -2.26 -21.89 21.22
N THR A 180 -2.34 -22.58 22.35
CA THR A 180 -2.96 -23.88 22.37
C THR A 180 -4.39 -23.81 22.93
N SER A 181 -5.22 -24.82 22.66
CA SER A 181 -6.54 -24.91 23.28
C SER A 181 -6.89 -26.36 23.60
N ASP A 182 -7.53 -26.56 24.75
CA ASP A 182 -8.00 -27.86 25.19
C ASP A 182 -9.34 -28.26 24.54
N ALA A 183 -9.87 -29.41 24.94
CA ALA A 183 -11.15 -29.93 24.48
C ALA A 183 -12.35 -29.08 24.94
N ALA A 184 -12.22 -28.37 26.06
CA ALA A 184 -13.26 -27.50 26.60
C ALA A 184 -13.25 -26.10 25.95
N GLY A 185 -12.25 -25.80 25.09
CA GLY A 185 -12.11 -24.53 24.40
C GLY A 185 -11.35 -23.46 25.20
N ASN A 186 -10.69 -23.82 26.30
CA ASN A 186 -9.82 -22.88 27.01
C ASN A 186 -8.55 -22.63 26.22
N PHE A 187 -8.13 -21.37 26.15
CA PHE A 187 -6.93 -20.95 25.41
C PHE A 187 -5.75 -20.71 26.34
N TYR A 188 -4.58 -21.16 25.90
CA TYR A 188 -3.31 -20.99 26.61
C TYR A 188 -2.34 -20.28 25.67
N SER A 189 -1.89 -19.09 26.04
CA SER A 189 -0.86 -18.33 25.30
C SER A 189 0.47 -19.08 25.35
N GLN A 190 1.19 -19.05 24.25
CA GLN A 190 2.50 -19.66 24.10
C GLN A 190 3.56 -18.57 23.94
N SER A 191 4.81 -18.90 24.24
CA SER A 191 5.93 -17.99 24.07
C SER A 191 6.24 -17.76 22.59
N ALA A 192 6.80 -16.58 22.26
CA ALA A 192 7.15 -16.25 20.89
C ALA A 192 8.14 -17.23 20.23
N GLY A 193 9.02 -17.86 21.03
CA GLY A 193 9.98 -18.87 20.55
C GLY A 193 9.38 -20.26 20.27
N ASP A 194 8.14 -20.52 20.69
CA ASP A 194 7.48 -21.83 20.54
C ASP A 194 6.92 -22.03 19.13
N MET A 195 6.83 -21.00 18.32
CA MET A 195 6.48 -21.04 16.90
C MET A 195 7.47 -20.23 16.07
N GLY A 196 7.92 -20.82 14.96
CA GLY A 196 8.64 -20.13 13.89
C GLY A 196 7.70 -19.88 12.70
N LEU A 197 7.77 -18.71 12.11
CA LEU A 197 7.09 -18.40 10.85
C LEU A 197 8.12 -17.94 9.84
N THR A 198 8.20 -18.65 8.71
CA THR A 198 9.09 -18.31 7.60
C THR A 198 8.30 -18.22 6.31
N ILE A 199 8.71 -17.32 5.44
CA ILE A 199 8.13 -17.17 4.11
C ILE A 199 9.28 -17.24 3.10
N THR A 200 9.11 -18.08 2.10
CA THR A 200 10.01 -18.14 0.94
C THR A 200 9.23 -17.83 -0.33
N TRP A 201 9.89 -17.27 -1.32
CA TRP A 201 9.31 -16.96 -2.63
C TRP A 201 10.18 -17.51 -3.75
N ASP A 202 9.54 -18.26 -4.65
CA ASP A 202 10.12 -18.73 -5.91
C ASP A 202 9.51 -17.93 -7.07
N PRO A 203 10.26 -17.02 -7.71
CA PRO A 203 9.77 -16.19 -8.82
C PRO A 203 9.41 -17.00 -10.07
N ASN A 204 9.98 -18.19 -10.23
CA ASN A 204 9.74 -19.06 -11.38
C ASN A 204 8.55 -20.02 -11.16
N GLY A 205 8.06 -20.09 -9.94
CA GLY A 205 6.92 -20.92 -9.59
C GLY A 205 5.60 -20.43 -10.18
N ALA A 206 4.58 -21.28 -10.11
CA ALA A 206 3.22 -20.87 -10.43
C ALA A 206 2.69 -19.84 -9.42
N ALA A 207 1.70 -19.03 -9.84
CA ALA A 207 1.08 -18.04 -8.97
C ALA A 207 0.23 -18.72 -7.90
N ARG A 208 0.83 -19.06 -6.76
CA ARG A 208 0.16 -19.71 -5.63
C ARG A 208 0.83 -19.41 -4.30
N ILE A 209 0.03 -19.54 -3.23
CA ILE A 209 0.48 -19.50 -1.85
C ILE A 209 0.31 -20.90 -1.26
N ILE A 210 1.37 -21.40 -0.64
CA ILE A 210 1.44 -22.70 0.01
C ILE A 210 1.60 -22.48 1.50
N TYR A 211 0.64 -22.93 2.30
CA TYR A 211 0.73 -22.97 3.74
C TYR A 211 1.16 -24.35 4.20
N LYS A 212 2.18 -24.42 5.06
CA LYS A 212 2.75 -25.64 5.58
C LYS A 212 2.91 -25.53 7.10
N TRP A 213 2.53 -26.58 7.83
CA TRP A 213 2.78 -26.72 9.25
C TRP A 213 3.73 -27.90 9.47
N VAL A 214 4.79 -27.65 10.22
CA VAL A 214 5.76 -28.69 10.59
C VAL A 214 5.91 -28.75 12.10
N ASP A 215 6.08 -29.95 12.61
CA ASP A 215 6.30 -30.23 14.02
C ASP A 215 7.73 -29.84 14.49
N LYS A 216 8.02 -30.06 15.76
CA LYS A 216 9.35 -29.82 16.36
C LYS A 216 10.50 -30.55 15.66
N ASN A 217 10.21 -31.71 15.02
CA ASN A 217 11.19 -32.52 14.30
C ASN A 217 11.27 -32.17 12.80
N GLY A 218 10.42 -31.23 12.31
CA GLY A 218 10.33 -30.86 10.91
C GLY A 218 9.36 -31.74 10.10
N THR A 219 8.62 -32.65 10.73
CA THR A 219 7.63 -33.51 10.08
C THR A 219 6.37 -32.68 9.74
N PRO A 220 5.91 -32.68 8.47
CA PRO A 220 4.72 -31.94 8.10
C PRO A 220 3.45 -32.59 8.66
N PHE A 221 2.50 -31.76 9.09
CA PHE A 221 1.13 -32.17 9.35
C PHE A 221 0.39 -32.38 8.03
N ASN A 222 -0.65 -33.23 8.03
CA ASN A 222 -1.40 -33.62 6.84
C ASN A 222 -2.79 -32.94 6.78
N PRO A 223 -2.92 -31.81 6.02
CA PRO A 223 -4.21 -31.14 5.87
C PRO A 223 -5.26 -31.98 5.15
N ALA A 224 -4.88 -32.87 4.21
CA ALA A 224 -5.83 -33.73 3.51
C ALA A 224 -6.46 -34.76 4.44
N ALA A 225 -5.75 -35.19 5.48
CA ALA A 225 -6.28 -36.06 6.53
C ALA A 225 -7.02 -35.28 7.65
N GLY A 226 -7.12 -33.95 7.55
CA GLY A 226 -7.79 -33.12 8.55
C GLY A 226 -6.93 -32.77 9.76
N GLU A 227 -5.62 -33.04 9.72
CA GLU A 227 -4.71 -32.65 10.82
C GLU A 227 -4.60 -31.14 10.97
N VAL A 228 -4.72 -30.39 9.84
CA VAL A 228 -4.78 -28.93 9.81
C VAL A 228 -6.12 -28.49 9.22
N ILE A 229 -6.81 -27.63 9.95
CA ILE A 229 -8.13 -27.13 9.58
C ILE A 229 -8.22 -25.61 9.74
N ALA A 230 -9.19 -25.01 9.07
CA ALA A 230 -9.60 -23.63 9.35
C ALA A 230 -10.16 -23.54 10.78
N ARG A 231 -9.79 -22.51 11.50
CA ARG A 231 -10.35 -22.25 12.82
C ARG A 231 -11.77 -21.73 12.67
N THR A 232 -12.73 -22.38 13.36
CA THR A 232 -14.16 -22.05 13.29
C THR A 232 -14.42 -20.56 13.54
N GLY A 233 -15.20 -19.91 12.65
CA GLY A 233 -15.57 -18.50 12.76
C GLY A 233 -14.41 -17.53 12.56
N ARG A 234 -13.32 -17.97 11.95
CA ARG A 234 -12.13 -17.16 11.70
C ARG A 234 -11.74 -17.21 10.22
N PRO A 235 -11.20 -16.08 9.66
CA PRO A 235 -10.81 -16.03 8.28
C PRO A 235 -9.58 -16.88 7.99
N THR A 236 -9.54 -17.40 6.78
CA THR A 236 -8.39 -18.04 6.15
C THR A 236 -7.95 -17.23 4.95
N PHE A 237 -6.89 -17.64 4.25
CA PHE A 237 -6.50 -16.98 3.00
C PHE A 237 -7.61 -16.98 1.95
N ARG A 238 -8.47 -18.00 1.93
CA ARG A 238 -9.62 -18.08 1.01
C ARG A 238 -10.58 -16.89 1.16
N ASP A 239 -10.74 -16.37 2.36
CA ASP A 239 -11.62 -15.22 2.62
C ASP A 239 -11.05 -13.91 2.05
N TRP A 240 -9.74 -13.86 1.85
CA TRP A 240 -9.03 -12.73 1.24
C TRP A 240 -8.78 -12.91 -0.25
N CYS A 241 -8.77 -14.14 -0.75
CA CYS A 241 -8.51 -14.49 -2.13
C CYS A 241 -9.43 -15.63 -2.59
N PRO A 242 -10.73 -15.36 -2.79
CA PRO A 242 -11.75 -16.40 -3.04
C PRO A 242 -11.77 -16.90 -4.48
N TYR A 243 -10.87 -16.45 -5.34
CA TYR A 243 -10.91 -16.63 -6.80
C TYR A 243 -10.66 -18.05 -7.27
N TYR A 244 -9.99 -18.85 -6.45
CA TYR A 244 -9.64 -20.24 -6.76
C TYR A 244 -9.95 -21.16 -5.57
N PRO A 245 -10.24 -22.44 -5.85
CA PRO A 245 -10.51 -23.39 -4.76
C PRO A 245 -9.26 -23.64 -3.92
N GLU A 246 -9.48 -23.93 -2.63
CA GLU A 246 -8.48 -24.46 -1.73
C GLU A 246 -8.10 -25.88 -2.13
N VAL A 247 -6.81 -26.18 -2.18
CA VAL A 247 -6.27 -27.52 -2.41
C VAL A 247 -5.53 -27.99 -1.17
N LYS A 248 -5.95 -29.13 -0.60
CA LYS A 248 -5.27 -29.76 0.53
C LYS A 248 -4.48 -30.98 0.03
N THR A 249 -3.21 -31.01 0.41
CA THR A 249 -2.33 -32.16 0.13
C THR A 249 -2.01 -32.89 1.46
N ASP A 250 -1.15 -33.89 1.38
CA ASP A 250 -0.65 -34.61 2.57
C ASP A 250 0.28 -33.75 3.47
N SER A 251 0.66 -32.57 3.02
CA SER A 251 1.63 -31.72 3.72
C SER A 251 1.35 -30.22 3.65
N THR A 252 0.39 -29.78 2.81
CA THR A 252 0.15 -28.36 2.55
C THR A 252 -1.32 -28.02 2.31
N ILE A 253 -1.65 -26.73 2.54
CA ILE A 253 -2.87 -26.09 2.01
C ILE A 253 -2.41 -25.09 0.96
N GLU A 254 -2.94 -25.19 -0.25
CA GLU A 254 -2.51 -24.39 -1.39
C GLU A 254 -3.66 -23.55 -1.95
N TYR A 255 -3.36 -22.31 -2.30
CA TYR A 255 -4.26 -21.38 -2.96
C TYR A 255 -3.60 -20.81 -4.19
N GLN A 256 -4.28 -20.85 -5.32
CA GLN A 256 -3.91 -20.04 -6.47
C GLN A 256 -4.41 -18.60 -6.26
N TYR A 257 -3.76 -17.64 -6.90
CA TYR A 257 -4.19 -16.25 -6.89
C TYR A 257 -4.03 -15.63 -8.28
N PRO A 258 -4.81 -14.57 -8.61
CA PRO A 258 -4.61 -13.81 -9.82
C PRO A 258 -3.26 -13.10 -9.74
N ALA A 259 -2.30 -13.53 -10.58
CA ALA A 259 -1.00 -12.88 -10.67
C ALA A 259 -0.98 -11.93 -11.86
N GLY A 260 -0.29 -10.84 -11.72
CA GLY A 260 -0.10 -9.93 -12.82
C GLY A 260 -0.14 -8.46 -12.39
N ILE A 261 -0.17 -7.63 -13.40
CA ILE A 261 -0.35 -6.21 -13.26
C ILE A 261 -1.66 -5.85 -13.98
N PRO A 262 -2.54 -5.09 -13.35
CA PRO A 262 -2.37 -4.40 -12.06
C PRO A 262 -2.33 -5.39 -10.91
N GLN A 263 -1.52 -5.06 -9.91
CA GLN A 263 -1.49 -5.79 -8.65
C GLN A 263 -2.92 -5.85 -8.09
N MET A 264 -3.34 -7.03 -7.64
CA MET A 264 -4.66 -7.19 -7.04
C MET A 264 -4.79 -6.25 -5.85
N PRO A 265 -5.78 -5.34 -5.82
CA PRO A 265 -5.97 -4.45 -4.71
C PRO A 265 -6.33 -5.25 -3.45
N ALA A 266 -5.97 -4.72 -2.29
CA ALA A 266 -6.34 -5.31 -1.03
C ALA A 266 -7.87 -5.48 -0.94
N TYR A 267 -8.31 -6.67 -0.59
CA TYR A 267 -9.71 -6.98 -0.37
C TYR A 267 -10.25 -6.11 0.77
N SER A 268 -11.42 -5.53 0.61
CA SER A 268 -12.03 -4.70 1.64
C SER A 268 -12.36 -5.53 2.89
N SER A 269 -12.01 -5.04 4.07
CA SER A 269 -12.21 -5.68 5.37
C SER A 269 -13.69 -5.94 5.77
N THR A 270 -14.64 -5.43 5.01
CA THR A 270 -16.08 -5.67 5.22
C THR A 270 -16.57 -7.04 4.76
N VAL A 271 -15.65 -7.91 4.35
CA VAL A 271 -15.94 -9.23 3.78
C VAL A 271 -16.39 -10.24 4.82
N ILE A 272 -16.00 -10.08 6.07
CA ILE A 272 -16.32 -11.04 7.09
C ILE A 272 -17.60 -10.61 7.81
N SER A 273 -18.67 -11.29 7.49
CA SER A 273 -20.06 -10.97 7.90
C SER A 273 -20.33 -11.10 9.40
N ASP A 274 -19.33 -11.41 10.22
CA ASP A 274 -19.51 -11.58 11.67
C ASP A 274 -19.37 -10.26 12.46
N GLY A 275 -19.18 -9.14 11.78
CA GLY A 275 -19.01 -7.83 12.42
C GLY A 275 -17.71 -7.66 13.22
N SER A 276 -16.79 -8.60 13.13
CA SER A 276 -15.55 -8.60 13.95
C SER A 276 -14.51 -7.57 13.50
N GLY A 277 -14.67 -6.96 12.35
CA GLY A 277 -13.77 -5.90 11.85
C GLY A 277 -12.34 -6.39 11.59
N TRP A 278 -12.15 -7.66 11.21
CA TRP A 278 -10.83 -8.20 10.90
C TRP A 278 -10.15 -7.40 9.78
N SER A 279 -8.91 -7.01 10.02
CA SER A 279 -8.09 -6.34 9.01
C SER A 279 -7.63 -7.32 7.92
N GLY A 280 -7.49 -6.84 6.69
CA GLY A 280 -7.10 -7.65 5.53
C GLY A 280 -5.83 -8.45 5.77
N GLY A 281 -5.82 -9.68 5.29
CA GLY A 281 -4.66 -10.56 5.32
C GLY A 281 -4.49 -11.39 6.59
N ILE A 282 -5.32 -11.24 7.61
CA ILE A 282 -5.24 -12.10 8.81
C ILE A 282 -5.80 -13.49 8.52
N CYS A 283 -5.01 -14.53 8.83
CA CYS A 283 -5.37 -15.93 8.60
C CYS A 283 -5.27 -16.74 9.87
N TYR A 284 -6.28 -17.57 10.12
CA TYR A 284 -6.35 -18.45 11.28
C TYR A 284 -6.46 -19.91 10.84
N TYR A 285 -5.51 -20.71 11.33
CA TYR A 285 -5.53 -22.15 11.14
C TYR A 285 -5.31 -22.85 12.47
N GLN A 286 -5.65 -24.13 12.52
CA GLN A 286 -5.57 -24.95 13.73
C GLN A 286 -5.05 -26.33 13.36
N VAL A 287 -3.97 -26.77 14.02
CA VAL A 287 -3.60 -28.19 14.06
C VAL A 287 -4.49 -28.86 15.11
N SER A 288 -5.17 -29.93 14.72
CA SER A 288 -6.10 -30.65 15.59
C SER A 288 -5.38 -31.31 16.77
N ARG A 289 -5.96 -31.24 17.95
CA ARG A 289 -5.46 -31.83 19.20
C ARG A 289 -5.22 -33.34 19.13
N THR A 290 -5.94 -34.03 18.27
CA THR A 290 -5.79 -35.47 18.06
C THR A 290 -4.49 -35.83 17.36
N HIS A 291 -3.85 -34.86 16.76
CA HIS A 291 -2.60 -34.98 15.99
C HIS A 291 -1.41 -34.25 16.63
N THR A 292 -1.53 -33.84 17.89
CA THR A 292 -0.46 -33.24 18.69
C THR A 292 -0.08 -34.10 19.88
N ASP A 293 1.23 -34.20 20.18
CA ASP A 293 1.73 -34.96 21.34
C ASP A 293 1.33 -34.35 22.68
N ILE A 294 0.84 -33.12 22.71
CA ILE A 294 0.36 -32.44 23.91
C ILE A 294 -1.17 -32.60 24.13
N GLY A 295 -1.90 -33.25 23.20
CA GLY A 295 -3.34 -33.42 23.27
C GLY A 295 -4.17 -32.12 23.22
N GLN A 296 -3.59 -31.00 22.79
CA GLN A 296 -4.24 -29.71 22.64
C GLN A 296 -4.18 -29.27 21.19
N ASN A 297 -5.16 -28.48 20.74
CA ASN A 297 -5.09 -27.83 19.44
C ASN A 297 -3.95 -26.82 19.42
N ALA A 298 -3.21 -26.74 18.32
CA ALA A 298 -2.26 -25.66 18.10
C ALA A 298 -2.87 -24.63 17.12
N ASN A 299 -3.19 -23.45 17.64
CA ASN A 299 -3.83 -22.39 16.87
C ASN A 299 -2.79 -21.41 16.35
N THR A 300 -2.69 -21.25 15.06
CA THR A 300 -1.77 -20.32 14.41
C THR A 300 -2.52 -19.13 13.81
N VAL A 301 -1.96 -17.96 14.00
CA VAL A 301 -2.49 -16.68 13.47
C VAL A 301 -1.36 -15.92 12.82
N SER A 302 -1.58 -15.43 11.63
CA SER A 302 -0.65 -14.50 11.00
C SER A 302 -1.37 -13.47 10.15
N THR A 303 -0.82 -12.26 10.08
CA THR A 303 -1.14 -11.25 9.09
C THR A 303 0.11 -11.01 8.28
N ILE A 304 0.04 -11.32 6.99
CA ILE A 304 1.16 -11.21 6.07
C ILE A 304 0.73 -10.26 4.95
N LEU A 305 1.54 -9.24 4.73
CA LEU A 305 1.36 -8.34 3.60
C LEU A 305 2.07 -8.93 2.40
N TYR A 306 1.31 -9.30 1.38
CA TYR A 306 1.83 -9.80 0.13
C TYR A 306 1.68 -8.75 -0.97
N TYR A 307 2.75 -8.50 -1.69
CA TYR A 307 2.65 -8.01 -3.05
C TYR A 307 2.54 -9.23 -3.95
N LEU A 308 1.33 -9.63 -4.30
CA LEU A 308 1.05 -10.85 -5.05
C LEU A 308 1.52 -10.74 -6.50
N THR A 309 2.82 -10.74 -6.69
CA THR A 309 3.44 -10.87 -8.01
C THR A 309 3.47 -12.34 -8.44
N LYS A 310 3.83 -12.59 -9.69
CA LYS A 310 3.99 -13.96 -10.19
C LYS A 310 5.01 -14.72 -9.31
N GLY A 311 4.70 -15.97 -9.01
CA GLY A 311 5.59 -16.86 -8.26
C GLY A 311 4.87 -17.67 -7.18
N THR A 312 5.61 -18.56 -6.55
CA THR A 312 5.10 -19.40 -5.46
C THR A 312 5.61 -18.88 -4.12
N TYR A 313 4.70 -18.53 -3.23
CA TYR A 313 4.99 -18.19 -1.83
C TYR A 313 4.78 -19.42 -0.96
N THR A 314 5.75 -19.78 -0.13
CA THR A 314 5.59 -20.85 0.87
C THR A 314 5.69 -20.25 2.25
N VAL A 315 4.59 -20.34 3.00
CA VAL A 315 4.45 -19.89 4.38
C VAL A 315 4.56 -21.12 5.28
N THR A 316 5.63 -21.21 6.06
CA THR A 316 5.87 -22.35 6.94
C THR A 316 5.72 -21.95 8.39
N TYR A 317 4.79 -22.57 9.09
CA TYR A 317 4.62 -22.52 10.54
C TYR A 317 5.36 -23.71 11.15
N ARG A 318 6.38 -23.44 11.94
CA ARG A 318 7.11 -24.47 12.69
C ARG A 318 6.67 -24.46 14.15
N LEU A 319 6.12 -25.55 14.63
CA LEU A 319 5.68 -25.73 16.01
C LEU A 319 6.86 -26.31 16.79
N ASN A 320 7.70 -25.45 17.38
CA ASN A 320 9.00 -25.85 17.95
C ASN A 320 8.87 -26.74 19.20
N THR A 321 7.69 -26.77 19.86
CA THR A 321 7.46 -27.50 21.09
C THR A 321 6.46 -28.67 20.93
N ILE A 322 5.83 -28.81 19.77
CA ILE A 322 4.76 -29.79 19.52
C ILE A 322 5.22 -30.81 18.50
N GLY A 323 5.07 -32.09 18.83
CA GLY A 323 5.27 -33.22 17.94
C GLY A 323 3.98 -33.65 17.24
N ARG A 324 4.08 -34.09 15.99
CA ARG A 324 2.96 -34.68 15.23
C ARG A 324 2.69 -36.11 15.75
N VAL A 325 1.40 -36.39 15.95
CA VAL A 325 0.86 -37.75 16.15
C VAL A 325 -0.02 -38.06 14.94
N PRO A 326 0.30 -39.07 14.12
CA PRO A 326 -0.46 -39.46 12.93
C PRO A 326 -1.91 -39.84 13.20
#